data_fed1f276af1dd0c338a187cb64857bf9
#
_entry.id   fed1f276af1dd0c338a187cb64857bf9
#
_cell.length_a   1.000
_cell.length_b   1.000
_cell.length_c   1.000
_cell.angle_alpha   90.00
_cell.angle_beta   90.00
_cell.angle_gamma   90.00
#
_symmetry.space_group_name_H-M   'P 1'
#
loop_
_entity.id
_entity.type
_entity.pdbx_description
1 polymer ?
#
loop_
_entity_poly.entity_id
_entity_poly.type
_entity_poly.pdbx_seq_one_letter_code
_entity_poly.pdbx_strand_id
1 'polypeptide(L)'
;ERFPCGGFSDRRNGSHPEGRTSAIIPLPVRFREGATMSVRRSAGGVWIEKRKKKDMSLILCIETGTDICSVGLARDGELISLRESDQGRDHARQVGVFVDELLSQTGIAPEELDAVAVGKGPGSYTGLRIGVSFAKGLCYGLRIPLVAIGSLDALTEVAKEDYEAGILSVDRWEEACLCPMVDARRMEVYTRVFDAAGTPLSDVSAEVVTAESFAAWRGDGRPFVIFGNGAAKCAGLLPDATLIQVAPSARGLARLAQEALDAGRTEDIAYFEPFYLKDFVVTRSKKKLF
;
A
#
# COMPACT_ATOMS: atom_id res chain seq x y z
N GLU A 1 -67.96 -27.07 -4.41
CA GLU A 1 -67.23 -28.39 -4.36
C GLU A 1 -65.74 -28.13 -4.53
N ARG A 2 -65.03 -28.47 -3.47
CA ARG A 2 -63.61 -28.81 -3.30
C ARG A 2 -62.53 -28.11 -4.16
N PHE A 3 -61.78 -27.28 -3.48
CA PHE A 3 -60.40 -26.92 -3.82
C PHE A 3 -59.45 -28.12 -3.69
N PRO A 4 -58.32 -28.14 -4.45
CA PRO A 4 -57.06 -28.50 -3.83
C PRO A 4 -55.99 -27.43 -3.98
N CYS A 5 -55.22 -27.31 -2.92
CA CYS A 5 -53.98 -26.53 -2.80
C CYS A 5 -52.92 -27.00 -3.78
N GLY A 6 -52.26 -26.05 -4.42
CA GLY A 6 -51.07 -26.31 -5.26
C GLY A 6 -50.03 -25.23 -5.04
N GLY A 7 -48.86 -25.65 -4.63
CA GLY A 7 -47.72 -25.02 -4.06
C GLY A 7 -47.17 -23.75 -4.73
N PHE A 8 -46.80 -22.83 -3.90
CA PHE A 8 -45.94 -21.69 -4.21
C PHE A 8 -44.49 -22.17 -4.30
N SER A 9 -43.97 -22.28 -5.50
CA SER A 9 -42.52 -22.43 -5.69
C SER A 9 -41.87 -21.05 -5.76
N ASP A 10 -41.24 -20.69 -4.69
CA ASP A 10 -40.36 -19.50 -4.58
C ASP A 10 -39.06 -19.76 -5.35
N ARG A 11 -38.93 -19.21 -6.56
CA ARG A 11 -37.66 -19.14 -7.29
C ARG A 11 -37.20 -17.71 -7.28
N ARG A 12 -36.55 -17.32 -6.22
CA ARG A 12 -35.64 -16.17 -6.23
C ARG A 12 -34.22 -16.67 -6.49
N ASN A 13 -33.85 -16.79 -7.75
CA ASN A 13 -32.46 -16.83 -8.17
C ASN A 13 -31.98 -15.40 -8.42
N GLY A 14 -31.48 -14.73 -7.40
CA GLY A 14 -30.67 -13.55 -7.49
C GLY A 14 -29.21 -13.97 -7.42
N SER A 15 -28.57 -14.19 -8.56
CA SER A 15 -27.12 -14.35 -8.66
C SER A 15 -26.46 -13.01 -8.36
N HIS A 16 -25.95 -12.84 -7.14
CA HIS A 16 -24.95 -11.83 -6.86
C HIS A 16 -23.65 -12.24 -7.59
N PRO A 17 -22.96 -11.32 -8.28
CA PRO A 17 -21.62 -11.60 -8.75
C PRO A 17 -20.72 -11.72 -7.50
N GLU A 18 -20.17 -12.90 -7.32
CA GLU A 18 -19.15 -13.17 -6.30
C GLU A 18 -17.96 -12.25 -6.57
N GLY A 19 -17.75 -11.28 -5.65
CA GLY A 19 -16.56 -10.48 -5.62
C GLY A 19 -15.34 -11.39 -5.54
N ARG A 20 -14.33 -11.14 -6.36
CA ARG A 20 -13.09 -11.88 -6.35
C ARG A 20 -12.48 -11.77 -4.96
N THR A 21 -12.59 -12.82 -4.20
CA THR A 21 -11.93 -12.98 -2.92
C THR A 21 -10.42 -13.02 -3.18
N SER A 22 -9.69 -12.17 -2.50
CA SER A 22 -8.25 -12.04 -2.52
C SER A 22 -7.54 -13.39 -2.66
N ALA A 23 -6.81 -13.57 -3.76
CA ALA A 23 -5.99 -14.74 -3.95
C ALA A 23 -4.82 -14.71 -2.96
N ILE A 24 -4.70 -15.79 -2.18
CA ILE A 24 -3.53 -16.06 -1.35
C ILE A 24 -2.43 -16.54 -2.30
N ILE A 25 -1.36 -15.77 -2.43
CA ILE A 25 -0.16 -16.23 -3.14
C ILE A 25 0.84 -16.68 -2.06
N PRO A 26 0.99 -17.98 -1.80
CA PRO A 26 2.07 -18.47 -0.94
C PRO A 26 3.36 -18.49 -1.76
N LEU A 27 4.32 -17.66 -1.38
CA LEU A 27 5.65 -17.73 -1.92
C LEU A 27 6.44 -18.86 -1.25
N PRO A 28 7.34 -19.59 -1.96
CA PRO A 28 8.11 -20.68 -1.38
C PRO A 28 9.15 -20.15 -0.40
N VAL A 29 8.92 -20.36 0.90
CA VAL A 29 9.86 -19.99 1.97
C VAL A 29 10.91 -21.11 2.12
N ARG A 30 12.18 -20.80 1.89
CA ARG A 30 13.31 -21.67 2.27
C ARG A 30 13.66 -21.40 3.73
N PHE A 31 13.38 -22.35 4.59
CA PHE A 31 13.82 -22.32 6.00
C PHE A 31 15.30 -22.67 6.12
N ARG A 32 16.05 -21.87 6.88
CA ARG A 32 17.32 -22.28 7.53
C ARG A 32 17.05 -22.42 9.03
N GLU A 33 17.37 -23.58 9.56
CA GLU A 33 17.23 -23.92 10.99
C GLU A 33 18.29 -23.25 11.86
N GLY A 34 17.88 -22.84 13.07
CA GLY A 34 18.71 -22.79 14.27
C GLY A 34 18.96 -21.44 14.91
N ALA A 35 18.18 -21.08 15.95
CA ALA A 35 18.70 -20.33 17.10
C ALA A 35 17.75 -20.50 18.32
N THR A 36 18.30 -21.00 19.40
CA THR A 36 17.67 -21.21 20.72
C THR A 36 17.70 -19.94 21.56
N MET A 37 16.57 -19.61 22.23
CA MET A 37 16.40 -18.44 23.09
C MET A 37 16.75 -18.78 24.55
N SER A 38 17.55 -17.96 25.22
CA SER A 38 17.72 -18.01 26.67
C SER A 38 17.25 -16.70 27.32
N VAL A 39 16.31 -16.82 28.27
CA VAL A 39 15.77 -15.70 29.07
C VAL A 39 16.50 -15.65 30.39
N ARG A 40 17.09 -14.50 30.77
CA ARG A 40 17.54 -14.22 32.15
C ARG A 40 16.82 -13.00 32.71
N ARG A 41 16.16 -13.16 33.84
CA ARG A 41 15.60 -12.07 34.68
C ARG A 41 16.62 -11.67 35.74
N SER A 42 16.82 -10.36 35.95
CA SER A 42 17.37 -9.83 37.18
C SER A 42 16.62 -8.54 37.57
N ALA A 43 16.45 -8.35 38.87
CA ALA A 43 15.65 -7.28 39.46
C ALA A 43 16.39 -5.95 39.44
N GLY A 44 15.68 -4.88 39.04
CA GLY A 44 16.03 -3.49 39.36
C GLY A 44 16.76 -2.73 38.24
N GLY A 45 15.98 -1.90 37.51
CA GLY A 45 16.51 -0.87 36.63
C GLY A 45 16.00 -0.98 35.20
N VAL A 46 15.30 0.07 34.75
CA VAL A 46 14.89 0.20 33.32
C VAL A 46 16.15 0.55 32.53
N TRP A 47 16.76 -0.44 31.94
CA TRP A 47 17.78 -0.24 30.91
C TRP A 47 17.12 -0.50 29.56
N ILE A 48 17.16 0.50 28.68
CA ILE A 48 16.88 0.31 27.26
C ILE A 48 18.07 -0.49 26.72
N GLU A 49 17.96 -1.82 26.78
CA GLU A 49 18.89 -2.68 26.08
C GLU A 49 18.67 -2.45 24.59
N LYS A 50 19.68 -1.90 23.90
CA LYS A 50 19.69 -1.91 22.43
C LYS A 50 19.47 -3.35 22.00
N ARG A 51 18.29 -3.64 21.44
CA ARG A 51 18.04 -4.94 20.79
C ARG A 51 19.25 -5.20 19.90
N LYS A 52 19.98 -6.31 20.15
CA LYS A 52 21.00 -6.78 19.22
C LYS A 52 20.34 -6.83 17.85
N LYS A 53 21.02 -6.32 16.82
CA LYS A 53 20.55 -6.40 15.44
C LYS A 53 20.19 -7.87 15.21
N LYS A 54 18.90 -8.13 15.03
CA LYS A 54 18.37 -9.47 14.76
C LYS A 54 18.88 -9.82 13.38
N ASP A 55 19.35 -11.03 13.16
CA ASP A 55 19.87 -11.44 11.85
C ASP A 55 18.80 -11.35 10.74
N MET A 56 17.53 -11.18 11.11
CA MET A 56 16.39 -11.02 10.19
C MET A 56 15.35 -10.06 10.81
N SER A 57 14.92 -9.06 10.06
CA SER A 57 13.89 -8.10 10.48
C SER A 57 12.52 -8.48 9.90
N LEU A 58 11.49 -8.32 10.71
CA LEU A 58 10.10 -8.61 10.34
C LEU A 58 9.29 -7.33 10.40
N ILE A 59 8.76 -6.90 9.26
CA ILE A 59 8.07 -5.61 9.09
C ILE A 59 6.65 -5.86 8.65
N LEU A 60 5.67 -5.28 9.37
CA LEU A 60 4.29 -5.22 8.94
C LEU A 60 4.09 -3.99 8.05
N CYS A 61 3.64 -4.15 6.82
CA CYS A 61 3.43 -3.10 5.82
C CYS A 61 1.94 -2.80 5.65
N ILE A 62 1.55 -1.52 5.69
CA ILE A 62 0.14 -1.08 5.59
C ILE A 62 0.01 0.02 4.54
N GLU A 63 -0.80 -0.21 3.48
CA GLU A 63 -1.14 0.80 2.49
C GLU A 63 -2.66 0.94 2.39
N THR A 64 -3.15 2.16 2.64
CA THR A 64 -4.58 2.50 2.69
C THR A 64 -4.89 3.83 2.00
N GLY A 65 -3.91 4.40 1.30
CA GLY A 65 -4.00 5.72 0.66
C GLY A 65 -4.90 5.79 -0.58
N THR A 66 -5.46 4.66 -1.02
CA THR A 66 -6.35 4.56 -2.18
C THR A 66 -7.63 3.79 -1.84
N ASP A 67 -8.39 3.35 -2.85
CA ASP A 67 -9.55 2.48 -2.63
C ASP A 67 -9.14 1.04 -2.26
N ILE A 68 -7.87 0.69 -2.40
CA ILE A 68 -7.33 -0.60 -1.99
C ILE A 68 -6.86 -0.52 -0.54
N CYS A 69 -7.34 -1.45 0.28
CA CYS A 69 -6.78 -1.75 1.59
C CYS A 69 -5.79 -2.90 1.43
N SER A 70 -4.52 -2.64 1.68
CA SER A 70 -3.46 -3.63 1.52
C SER A 70 -2.62 -3.72 2.79
N VAL A 71 -2.39 -4.95 3.26
CA VAL A 71 -1.52 -5.27 4.40
C VAL A 71 -0.59 -6.40 3.99
N GLY A 72 0.70 -6.20 4.20
CA GLY A 72 1.75 -7.17 3.90
C GLY A 72 2.60 -7.47 5.11
N LEU A 73 3.18 -8.65 5.15
CA LEU A 73 4.21 -9.03 6.10
C LEU A 73 5.49 -9.29 5.31
N ALA A 74 6.57 -8.59 5.66
CA ALA A 74 7.85 -8.68 4.99
C ALA A 74 8.95 -9.13 5.94
N ARG A 75 9.90 -9.92 5.43
CA ARG A 75 11.11 -10.35 6.13
C ARG A 75 12.33 -9.94 5.32
N ASP A 76 13.23 -9.14 5.91
CA ASP A 76 14.44 -8.64 5.26
C ASP A 76 14.18 -7.93 3.91
N GLY A 77 13.07 -7.19 3.84
CA GLY A 77 12.63 -6.49 2.65
C GLY A 77 11.87 -7.34 1.62
N GLU A 78 11.77 -8.65 1.81
CA GLU A 78 11.01 -9.56 0.95
C GLU A 78 9.62 -9.83 1.52
N LEU A 79 8.60 -9.71 0.69
CA LEU A 79 7.22 -9.99 1.07
C LEU A 79 7.01 -11.49 1.31
N ILE A 80 6.50 -11.87 2.49
CA ILE A 80 6.21 -13.26 2.84
C ILE A 80 4.71 -13.59 2.85
N SER A 81 3.86 -12.60 3.03
CA SER A 81 2.41 -12.75 2.96
C SER A 81 1.71 -11.43 2.69
N LEU A 82 0.55 -11.46 2.01
CA LEU A 82 -0.20 -10.29 1.58
C LEU A 82 -1.70 -10.51 1.72
N ARG A 83 -2.42 -9.45 2.11
CA ARG A 83 -3.87 -9.35 2.08
C ARG A 83 -4.28 -8.04 1.45
N GLU A 84 -5.17 -8.12 0.48
CA GLU A 84 -5.68 -6.96 -0.24
C GLU A 84 -7.18 -7.04 -0.48
N SER A 85 -7.83 -5.89 -0.51
CA SER A 85 -9.22 -5.76 -0.90
C SER A 85 -9.43 -4.44 -1.63
N ASP A 86 -10.09 -4.50 -2.77
CA ASP A 86 -10.55 -3.37 -3.57
C ASP A 86 -12.00 -2.96 -3.28
N GLN A 87 -12.63 -3.56 -2.27
CA GLN A 87 -14.03 -3.29 -1.91
C GLN A 87 -14.24 -1.92 -1.25
N GLY A 88 -13.36 -0.97 -1.49
CA GLY A 88 -13.22 0.38 -0.97
C GLY A 88 -14.38 0.90 -0.12
N ARG A 89 -14.13 1.37 1.08
CA ARG A 89 -14.97 2.03 2.10
C ARG A 89 -14.98 1.33 3.47
N ASP A 90 -14.31 0.19 3.63
CA ASP A 90 -14.28 -0.52 4.91
C ASP A 90 -12.84 -0.70 5.45
N HIS A 91 -11.92 0.18 5.06
CA HIS A 91 -10.50 0.13 5.47
C HIS A 91 -10.34 0.02 6.98
N ALA A 92 -11.16 0.77 7.74
CA ALA A 92 -11.08 0.78 9.19
C ALA A 92 -11.33 -0.59 9.83
N ARG A 93 -12.18 -1.40 9.21
CA ARG A 93 -12.45 -2.77 9.63
C ARG A 93 -11.43 -3.76 9.05
N GLN A 94 -11.15 -3.61 7.76
CA GLN A 94 -10.32 -4.56 7.01
C GLN A 94 -8.87 -4.59 7.49
N VAL A 95 -8.26 -3.44 7.80
CA VAL A 95 -6.86 -3.38 8.20
C VAL A 95 -6.57 -4.26 9.41
N GLY A 96 -7.44 -4.22 10.44
CA GLY A 96 -7.29 -5.05 11.64
C GLY A 96 -7.48 -6.54 11.36
N VAL A 97 -8.49 -6.88 10.55
CA VAL A 97 -8.76 -8.26 10.14
C VAL A 97 -7.59 -8.83 9.32
N PHE A 98 -7.06 -8.07 8.38
CA PHE A 98 -5.94 -8.51 7.55
C PHE A 98 -4.66 -8.73 8.36
N VAL A 99 -4.39 -7.86 9.34
CA VAL A 99 -3.25 -8.07 10.26
C VAL A 99 -3.41 -9.36 11.06
N ASP A 100 -4.59 -9.59 11.64
CA ASP A 100 -4.86 -10.81 12.41
C ASP A 100 -4.75 -12.08 11.54
N GLU A 101 -5.32 -12.05 10.34
CA GLU A 101 -5.23 -13.16 9.38
C GLU A 101 -3.77 -13.45 8.97
N LEU A 102 -2.98 -12.41 8.64
CA LEU A 102 -1.59 -12.57 8.23
C LEU A 102 -0.74 -13.18 9.34
N LEU A 103 -0.86 -12.65 10.55
CA LEU A 103 -0.11 -13.16 11.71
C LEU A 103 -0.53 -14.59 12.07
N SER A 104 -1.83 -14.87 12.10
CA SER A 104 -2.37 -16.22 12.39
C SER A 104 -1.91 -17.24 11.36
N GLN A 105 -1.94 -16.92 10.07
CA GLN A 105 -1.56 -17.85 8.98
C GLN A 105 -0.06 -18.11 8.91
N THR A 106 0.74 -17.11 9.24
CA THR A 106 2.21 -17.25 9.27
C THR A 106 2.71 -17.85 10.58
N GLY A 107 1.85 -17.96 11.60
CA GLY A 107 2.24 -18.41 12.95
C GLY A 107 3.15 -17.42 13.66
N ILE A 108 3.16 -16.15 13.25
CA ILE A 108 4.01 -15.10 13.81
C ILE A 108 3.23 -14.36 14.89
N ALA A 109 3.82 -14.26 16.08
CA ALA A 109 3.24 -13.46 17.15
C ALA A 109 3.48 -11.96 16.92
N PRO A 110 2.52 -11.06 17.28
CA PRO A 110 2.71 -9.61 17.14
C PRO A 110 4.03 -9.09 17.76
N GLU A 111 4.47 -9.69 18.85
CA GLU A 111 5.70 -9.33 19.58
C GLU A 111 6.98 -9.66 18.80
N GLU A 112 6.88 -10.47 17.74
CA GLU A 112 7.99 -10.80 16.86
C GLU A 112 8.24 -9.72 15.81
N LEU A 113 7.30 -8.82 15.59
CA LEU A 113 7.45 -7.69 14.68
C LEU A 113 8.57 -6.76 15.16
N ASP A 114 9.41 -6.33 14.23
CA ASP A 114 10.51 -5.39 14.49
C ASP A 114 10.15 -3.94 14.12
N ALA A 115 9.21 -3.74 13.19
CA ALA A 115 8.70 -2.43 12.80
C ALA A 115 7.30 -2.53 12.15
N VAL A 116 6.61 -1.40 12.08
CA VAL A 116 5.45 -1.23 11.19
C VAL A 116 5.80 -0.17 10.16
N ALA A 117 5.60 -0.50 8.88
CA ALA A 117 5.71 0.44 7.77
C ALA A 117 4.31 0.88 7.32
N VAL A 118 4.15 2.16 6.99
CA VAL A 118 2.88 2.70 6.50
C VAL A 118 3.07 3.62 5.31
N GLY A 119 2.19 3.51 4.31
CA GLY A 119 2.08 4.49 3.25
C GLY A 119 1.63 5.84 3.82
N LYS A 120 2.51 6.84 3.74
CA LYS A 120 2.22 8.18 4.29
C LYS A 120 1.42 9.08 3.38
N GLY A 121 1.19 8.66 2.13
CA GLY A 121 0.56 9.47 1.09
C GLY A 121 1.55 10.03 0.05
N PRO A 122 1.07 10.88 -0.86
CA PRO A 122 -0.28 11.43 -0.91
C PRO A 122 -1.35 10.42 -1.31
N GLY A 123 -2.62 10.70 -0.95
CA GLY A 123 -3.74 9.81 -1.25
C GLY A 123 -5.04 10.23 -0.56
N SER A 124 -5.94 9.26 -0.39
CA SER A 124 -7.22 9.43 0.30
C SER A 124 -7.02 9.91 1.74
N TYR A 125 -7.53 11.10 2.07
CA TYR A 125 -7.45 11.68 3.40
C TYR A 125 -7.94 10.72 4.51
N THR A 126 -9.09 10.09 4.30
CA THR A 126 -9.67 9.14 5.25
C THR A 126 -8.84 7.86 5.33
N GLY A 127 -8.45 7.32 4.17
CA GLY A 127 -7.64 6.10 4.10
C GLY A 127 -6.31 6.26 4.83
N LEU A 128 -5.56 7.31 4.53
CA LEU A 128 -4.28 7.62 5.18
C LEU A 128 -4.41 7.73 6.71
N ARG A 129 -5.47 8.38 7.21
CA ARG A 129 -5.70 8.48 8.67
C ARG A 129 -5.97 7.13 9.30
N ILE A 130 -6.71 6.26 8.62
CA ILE A 130 -6.98 4.90 9.12
C ILE A 130 -5.67 4.12 9.24
N GLY A 131 -4.89 4.03 8.16
CA GLY A 131 -3.63 3.28 8.16
C GLY A 131 -2.62 3.81 9.16
N VAL A 132 -2.40 5.13 9.17
CA VAL A 132 -1.44 5.76 10.10
C VAL A 132 -1.89 5.62 11.55
N SER A 133 -3.19 5.79 11.86
CA SER A 133 -3.66 5.63 13.24
C SER A 133 -3.52 4.19 13.72
N PHE A 134 -3.82 3.22 12.86
CA PHE A 134 -3.65 1.81 13.17
C PHE A 134 -2.17 1.45 13.39
N ALA A 135 -1.29 1.88 12.47
CA ALA A 135 0.16 1.67 12.58
C ALA A 135 0.74 2.28 13.86
N LYS A 136 0.36 3.53 14.19
CA LYS A 136 0.77 4.19 15.44
C LYS A 136 0.30 3.42 16.68
N GLY A 137 -0.92 2.90 16.68
CA GLY A 137 -1.47 2.08 17.77
C GLY A 137 -0.65 0.81 17.99
N LEU A 138 -0.32 0.10 16.93
CA LEU A 138 0.54 -1.09 17.00
C LEU A 138 1.96 -0.76 17.49
N CYS A 139 2.59 0.25 16.90
CA CYS A 139 3.93 0.68 17.31
C CYS A 139 3.98 1.07 18.77
N TYR A 140 2.97 1.79 19.26
CA TYR A 140 2.88 2.17 20.67
C TYR A 140 2.71 0.96 21.58
N GLY A 141 1.80 0.04 21.24
CA GLY A 141 1.53 -1.16 22.03
C GLY A 141 2.71 -2.12 22.11
N LEU A 142 3.37 -2.35 20.97
CA LEU A 142 4.50 -3.28 20.83
C LEU A 142 5.85 -2.62 21.13
N ARG A 143 5.91 -1.30 21.27
CA ARG A 143 7.15 -0.52 21.46
C ARG A 143 8.17 -0.75 20.35
N ILE A 144 7.70 -0.76 19.12
CA ILE A 144 8.49 -0.90 17.90
C ILE A 144 8.43 0.38 17.06
N PRO A 145 9.42 0.65 16.20
CA PRO A 145 9.45 1.85 15.37
C PRO A 145 8.37 1.86 14.30
N LEU A 146 7.93 3.08 13.94
CA LEU A 146 7.11 3.38 12.79
C LEU A 146 8.01 3.85 11.65
N VAL A 147 7.83 3.26 10.46
CA VAL A 147 8.49 3.68 9.23
C VAL A 147 7.44 4.25 8.28
N ALA A 148 7.69 5.40 7.68
CA ALA A 148 6.75 6.04 6.76
C ALA A 148 7.34 6.14 5.35
N ILE A 149 6.65 5.53 4.39
CA ILE A 149 7.06 5.47 2.98
C ILE A 149 6.08 6.29 2.13
N GLY A 150 6.58 7.03 1.14
CA GLY A 150 5.74 7.73 0.18
C GLY A 150 4.89 6.74 -0.63
N SER A 151 3.58 7.01 -0.76
CA SER A 151 2.70 6.09 -1.51
C SER A 151 3.04 6.05 -3.01
N LEU A 152 3.59 7.14 -3.56
CA LEU A 152 4.08 7.17 -4.95
C LEU A 152 5.38 6.37 -5.12
N ASP A 153 6.27 6.44 -4.13
CA ASP A 153 7.52 5.65 -4.10
C ASP A 153 7.17 4.15 -4.03
N ALA A 154 6.25 3.76 -3.14
CA ALA A 154 5.77 2.39 -3.02
C ALA A 154 5.10 1.89 -4.30
N LEU A 155 4.27 2.71 -4.95
CA LEU A 155 3.61 2.36 -6.22
C LEU A 155 4.64 2.18 -7.35
N THR A 156 5.71 2.98 -7.37
CA THR A 156 6.83 2.82 -8.32
C THR A 156 7.58 1.52 -8.07
N GLU A 157 7.78 1.15 -6.81
CA GLU A 157 8.42 -0.11 -6.46
C GLU A 157 7.60 -1.32 -6.93
N VAL A 158 6.27 -1.27 -6.77
CA VAL A 158 5.36 -2.29 -7.32
C VAL A 158 5.53 -2.45 -8.84
N ALA A 159 5.64 -1.34 -9.60
CA ALA A 159 5.84 -1.39 -11.05
C ALA A 159 7.19 -2.01 -11.43
N LYS A 160 8.25 -1.71 -10.68
CA LYS A 160 9.59 -2.29 -10.87
C LYS A 160 9.58 -3.80 -10.61
N GLU A 161 9.00 -4.23 -9.48
CA GLU A 161 8.86 -5.64 -9.14
C GLU A 161 8.11 -6.42 -10.24
N ASP A 162 7.01 -5.84 -10.77
CA ASP A 162 6.21 -6.45 -11.84
C ASP A 162 7.00 -6.53 -13.17
N TYR A 163 7.84 -5.54 -13.47
CA TYR A 163 8.72 -5.58 -14.62
C TYR A 163 9.82 -6.64 -14.46
N GLU A 164 10.51 -6.66 -13.32
CA GLU A 164 11.56 -7.63 -13.01
C GLU A 164 11.03 -9.07 -12.99
N ALA A 165 9.78 -9.26 -12.54
CA ALA A 165 9.10 -10.56 -12.57
C ALA A 165 8.57 -10.96 -13.96
N GLY A 166 8.70 -10.10 -14.98
CA GLY A 166 8.17 -10.33 -16.33
C GLY A 166 6.64 -10.27 -16.43
N ILE A 167 5.97 -9.70 -15.44
CA ILE A 167 4.52 -9.47 -15.45
C ILE A 167 4.17 -8.28 -16.35
N LEU A 168 5.03 -7.28 -16.37
CA LEU A 168 4.94 -6.11 -17.24
C LEU A 168 6.00 -6.19 -18.34
N SER A 169 5.64 -5.67 -19.53
CA SER A 169 6.56 -5.48 -20.64
C SER A 169 6.44 -4.03 -21.14
N VAL A 170 7.55 -3.32 -21.08
CA VAL A 170 7.66 -1.95 -21.60
C VAL A 170 8.98 -1.90 -22.38
N ASP A 171 8.92 -1.47 -23.63
CA ASP A 171 10.10 -1.30 -24.44
C ASP A 171 11.03 -0.24 -23.86
N ARG A 172 12.34 -0.56 -23.81
CA ARG A 172 13.36 0.36 -23.29
C ARG A 172 13.08 0.82 -21.85
N TRP A 173 12.64 -0.08 -21.00
CA TRP A 173 12.32 0.22 -19.58
C TRP A 173 13.45 0.97 -18.86
N GLU A 174 14.69 0.60 -19.08
CA GLU A 174 15.88 1.18 -18.42
C GLU A 174 16.06 2.66 -18.72
N GLU A 175 15.44 3.16 -19.79
CA GLU A 175 15.46 4.58 -20.18
C GLU A 175 14.18 5.30 -19.79
N ALA A 176 13.16 4.58 -19.28
CA ALA A 176 11.83 5.09 -19.06
C ALA A 176 11.77 6.13 -17.93
N CYS A 177 10.91 7.13 -18.12
CA CYS A 177 10.41 7.96 -17.05
C CYS A 177 9.12 7.33 -16.50
N LEU A 178 9.13 6.97 -15.22
CA LEU A 178 8.02 6.35 -14.51
C LEU A 178 7.20 7.42 -13.81
N CYS A 179 5.89 7.45 -14.08
CA CYS A 179 4.98 8.46 -13.53
C CYS A 179 3.79 7.78 -12.83
N PRO A 180 3.93 7.38 -11.57
CA PRO A 180 2.82 6.91 -10.76
C PRO A 180 1.78 8.01 -10.58
N MET A 181 0.50 7.67 -10.70
CA MET A 181 -0.62 8.59 -10.60
C MET A 181 -1.65 8.06 -9.60
N VAL A 182 -1.77 8.73 -8.46
CA VAL A 182 -2.84 8.46 -7.48
C VAL A 182 -3.99 9.43 -7.71
N ASP A 183 -5.22 8.93 -7.75
CA ASP A 183 -6.41 9.74 -8.04
C ASP A 183 -6.63 10.83 -6.97
N ALA A 184 -6.60 12.10 -7.41
CA ALA A 184 -6.90 13.29 -6.60
C ALA A 184 -8.29 13.87 -6.91
N ARG A 185 -9.17 13.09 -7.56
CA ARG A 185 -10.50 13.42 -8.08
C ARG A 185 -10.48 14.34 -9.31
N ARG A 186 -11.58 14.35 -10.06
CA ARG A 186 -11.70 15.07 -11.35
C ARG A 186 -10.53 14.67 -12.27
N MET A 187 -9.97 15.63 -13.02
CA MET A 187 -8.79 15.42 -13.88
C MET A 187 -7.47 15.70 -13.16
N GLU A 188 -7.44 15.60 -11.84
CA GLU A 188 -6.27 15.83 -11.04
C GLU A 188 -5.71 14.53 -10.47
N VAL A 189 -4.38 14.43 -10.42
CA VAL A 189 -3.65 13.29 -9.85
C VAL A 189 -2.58 13.79 -8.88
N TYR A 190 -2.28 13.00 -7.87
CA TYR A 190 -1.03 13.11 -7.14
C TYR A 190 0.02 12.31 -7.88
N THR A 191 1.15 12.93 -8.14
CA THR A 191 2.18 12.32 -8.97
C THR A 191 3.59 12.81 -8.62
N ARG A 192 4.57 12.09 -9.11
CA ARG A 192 6.00 12.38 -9.08
C ARG A 192 6.64 11.61 -10.24
N VAL A 193 7.63 12.17 -10.90
CA VAL A 193 8.35 11.48 -11.96
C VAL A 193 9.60 10.82 -11.38
N PHE A 194 9.86 9.58 -11.79
CA PHE A 194 11.03 8.79 -11.42
C PHE A 194 11.78 8.31 -12.66
N ASP A 195 13.05 7.98 -12.50
CA ASP A 195 13.75 7.16 -13.50
C ASP A 195 13.37 5.67 -13.35
N ALA A 196 13.84 4.83 -14.25
CA ALA A 196 13.60 3.39 -14.24
C ALA A 196 14.15 2.66 -12.99
N ALA A 197 15.16 3.23 -12.34
CA ALA A 197 15.71 2.71 -11.10
C ALA A 197 14.84 3.05 -9.87
N GLY A 198 13.87 3.96 -10.03
CA GLY A 198 13.02 4.46 -8.96
C GLY A 198 13.61 5.68 -8.25
N THR A 199 14.60 6.35 -8.84
CA THR A 199 15.14 7.60 -8.31
C THR A 199 14.21 8.75 -8.69
N PRO A 200 13.79 9.60 -7.72
CA PRO A 200 12.94 10.73 -8.01
C PRO A 200 13.60 11.75 -8.93
N LEU A 201 12.90 12.14 -9.99
CA LEU A 201 13.30 13.20 -10.94
C LEU A 201 12.55 14.52 -10.74
N SER A 202 11.44 14.49 -9.97
CA SER A 202 10.65 15.69 -9.64
C SER A 202 10.19 15.65 -8.18
N ASP A 203 9.64 16.76 -7.70
CA ASP A 203 8.92 16.82 -6.43
C ASP A 203 7.54 16.16 -6.55
N VAL A 204 6.94 15.81 -5.41
CA VAL A 204 5.56 15.36 -5.34
C VAL A 204 4.63 16.53 -5.62
N SER A 205 3.70 16.38 -6.56
CA SER A 205 2.77 17.43 -6.95
C SER A 205 1.33 16.92 -7.05
N ALA A 206 0.38 17.86 -7.01
CA ALA A 206 -1.01 17.66 -7.41
C ALA A 206 -1.20 18.31 -8.77
N GLU A 207 -1.33 17.50 -9.80
CA GLU A 207 -1.34 17.95 -11.20
C GLU A 207 -2.74 17.82 -11.80
N VAL A 208 -3.28 18.94 -12.29
CA VAL A 208 -4.47 18.92 -13.18
C VAL A 208 -3.98 18.60 -14.57
N VAL A 209 -4.16 17.36 -14.99
CA VAL A 209 -3.57 16.86 -16.23
C VAL A 209 -4.20 17.48 -17.46
N THR A 210 -3.34 18.02 -18.33
CA THR A 210 -3.67 18.56 -19.67
C THR A 210 -2.79 17.88 -20.72
N ALA A 211 -3.01 18.20 -21.99
CA ALA A 211 -2.19 17.68 -23.09
C ALA A 211 -0.72 18.13 -22.99
N GLU A 212 -0.45 19.25 -22.34
CA GLU A 212 0.89 19.82 -22.15
C GLU A 212 1.58 19.31 -20.88
N SER A 213 0.83 18.64 -19.99
CA SER A 213 1.40 18.11 -18.75
C SER A 213 2.55 17.14 -19.05
N PHE A 214 3.60 17.20 -18.22
CA PHE A 214 4.78 16.35 -18.33
C PHE A 214 5.60 16.53 -19.62
N ALA A 215 5.44 17.62 -20.39
CA ALA A 215 6.12 17.84 -21.67
C ALA A 215 7.65 17.72 -21.54
N ALA A 216 8.22 18.14 -20.43
CA ALA A 216 9.67 18.04 -20.16
C ALA A 216 10.18 16.58 -20.08
N TRP A 217 9.29 15.61 -19.83
CA TRP A 217 9.63 14.20 -19.65
C TRP A 217 9.18 13.34 -20.84
N ARG A 218 8.25 13.86 -21.66
CA ARG A 218 7.63 13.15 -22.79
C ARG A 218 8.29 13.45 -24.15
N GLY A 219 9.02 14.55 -24.23
CA GLY A 219 9.50 15.10 -25.52
C GLY A 219 10.90 14.67 -25.94
N ASP A 220 11.64 13.92 -25.13
CA ASP A 220 13.05 13.58 -25.35
C ASP A 220 13.28 12.20 -26.00
N GLY A 221 12.22 11.51 -26.41
CA GLY A 221 12.26 10.20 -27.07
C GLY A 221 12.40 9.02 -26.11
N ARG A 222 12.44 9.24 -24.80
CA ARG A 222 12.36 8.19 -23.78
C ARG A 222 10.91 7.71 -23.60
N PRO A 223 10.68 6.44 -23.25
CA PRO A 223 9.35 5.99 -22.84
C PRO A 223 8.86 6.78 -21.61
N PHE A 224 7.64 7.28 -21.67
CA PHE A 224 6.96 7.89 -20.53
C PHE A 224 5.84 6.98 -20.08
N VAL A 225 5.99 6.35 -18.90
CA VAL A 225 5.11 5.28 -18.42
C VAL A 225 4.25 5.80 -17.30
N ILE A 226 2.92 5.74 -17.48
CA ILE A 226 1.92 6.17 -16.49
C ILE A 226 1.20 4.95 -15.91
N PHE A 227 0.96 4.95 -14.61
CA PHE A 227 0.31 3.85 -13.89
C PHE A 227 -0.31 4.30 -12.57
N GLY A 228 -1.07 3.41 -11.92
CA GLY A 228 -1.80 3.68 -10.70
C GLY A 228 -3.28 4.00 -10.95
N ASN A 229 -4.06 4.14 -9.90
CA ASN A 229 -5.51 4.31 -9.97
C ASN A 229 -5.96 5.66 -10.58
N GLY A 230 -5.05 6.63 -10.71
CA GLY A 230 -5.29 7.91 -11.38
C GLY A 230 -4.91 7.93 -12.86
N ALA A 231 -4.13 6.96 -13.36
CA ALA A 231 -3.54 7.03 -14.70
C ALA A 231 -4.55 6.82 -15.84
N ALA A 232 -5.47 5.87 -15.69
CA ALA A 232 -6.42 5.51 -16.75
C ALA A 232 -7.26 6.70 -17.22
N LYS A 233 -7.70 7.59 -16.33
CA LYS A 233 -8.48 8.79 -16.68
C LYS A 233 -7.65 9.83 -17.45
N CYS A 234 -6.31 9.79 -17.35
CA CYS A 234 -5.40 10.75 -17.97
C CYS A 234 -4.86 10.27 -19.32
N ALA A 235 -4.92 8.97 -19.62
CA ALA A 235 -4.34 8.36 -20.82
C ALA A 235 -4.80 9.03 -22.12
N GLY A 236 -6.07 9.43 -22.23
CA GLY A 236 -6.60 10.12 -23.40
C GLY A 236 -6.01 11.51 -23.64
N LEU A 237 -5.44 12.16 -22.61
CA LEU A 237 -4.76 13.45 -22.72
C LEU A 237 -3.25 13.31 -22.98
N LEU A 238 -2.70 12.12 -22.80
CA LEU A 238 -1.28 11.82 -22.90
C LEU A 238 -1.05 10.67 -23.92
N PRO A 239 -1.35 10.89 -25.22
CA PRO A 239 -1.41 9.81 -26.22
C PRO A 239 -0.04 9.16 -26.50
N ASP A 240 1.05 9.82 -26.17
CA ASP A 240 2.42 9.35 -26.29
C ASP A 240 2.93 8.67 -25.00
N ALA A 241 2.13 8.60 -23.95
CA ALA A 241 2.46 7.86 -22.74
C ALA A 241 2.04 6.38 -22.84
N THR A 242 2.87 5.51 -22.30
CA THR A 242 2.53 4.09 -22.16
C THR A 242 1.76 3.89 -20.85
N LEU A 243 0.49 3.49 -20.94
CA LEU A 243 -0.33 3.14 -19.79
C LEU A 243 -0.10 1.67 -19.41
N ILE A 244 0.36 1.42 -18.19
CA ILE A 244 0.45 0.08 -17.61
C ILE A 244 -0.51 -0.06 -16.42
N GLN A 245 -0.92 -1.29 -16.12
CA GLN A 245 -1.86 -1.60 -15.03
C GLN A 245 -1.07 -2.02 -13.79
N VAL A 246 -0.87 -1.09 -12.89
CA VAL A 246 -0.24 -1.33 -11.58
C VAL A 246 -1.13 -0.72 -10.50
N ALA A 247 -1.44 -1.51 -9.49
CA ALA A 247 -2.27 -1.08 -8.37
C ALA A 247 -1.41 -0.79 -7.14
N PRO A 248 -1.77 0.22 -6.32
CA PRO A 248 -1.14 0.44 -5.02
C PRO A 248 -1.25 -0.80 -4.13
N SER A 249 -0.14 -1.17 -3.50
CA SER A 249 -0.03 -2.39 -2.70
C SER A 249 0.97 -2.22 -1.56
N ALA A 250 0.72 -2.87 -0.43
CA ALA A 250 1.65 -2.92 0.69
C ALA A 250 2.97 -3.65 0.34
N ARG A 251 3.02 -4.45 -0.74
CA ARG A 251 4.26 -5.10 -1.20
C ARG A 251 5.33 -4.08 -1.59
N GLY A 252 4.94 -2.97 -2.22
CA GLY A 252 5.88 -1.91 -2.59
C GLY A 252 6.49 -1.17 -1.39
N LEU A 253 5.96 -1.37 -0.18
CA LEU A 253 6.56 -0.84 1.05
C LEU A 253 7.72 -1.72 1.55
N ALA A 254 7.74 -3.01 1.25
CA ALA A 254 8.59 -4.01 1.90
C ALA A 254 10.08 -3.65 1.84
N ARG A 255 10.64 -3.53 0.64
CA ARG A 255 12.05 -3.20 0.42
C ARG A 255 12.39 -1.80 0.92
N LEU A 256 11.56 -0.81 0.60
CA LEU A 256 11.76 0.58 1.00
C LEU A 256 11.73 0.75 2.53
N ALA A 257 10.86 0.00 3.21
CA ALA A 257 10.78 0.01 4.66
C ALA A 257 12.01 -0.63 5.31
N GLN A 258 12.53 -1.71 4.73
CA GLN A 258 13.78 -2.33 5.19
C GLN A 258 14.95 -1.36 5.07
N GLU A 259 15.11 -0.72 3.92
CA GLU A 259 16.15 0.28 3.70
C GLU A 259 16.05 1.48 4.67
N ALA A 260 14.81 1.93 4.94
CA ALA A 260 14.57 3.01 5.88
C ALA A 260 14.89 2.59 7.33
N LEU A 261 14.49 1.39 7.73
CA LEU A 261 14.77 0.84 9.05
C LEU A 261 16.27 0.65 9.28
N ASP A 262 17.00 0.10 8.32
CA ASP A 262 18.45 -0.10 8.39
C ASP A 262 19.22 1.23 8.46
N ALA A 263 18.68 2.26 7.80
CA ALA A 263 19.22 3.63 7.87
C ALA A 263 18.77 4.40 9.12
N GLY A 264 17.97 3.79 10.01
CA GLY A 264 17.45 4.45 11.22
C GLY A 264 16.42 5.56 10.93
N ARG A 265 15.83 5.59 9.74
CA ARG A 265 14.79 6.55 9.35
C ARG A 265 13.44 6.08 9.87
N THR A 266 13.11 6.50 11.08
CA THR A 266 11.86 6.18 11.78
C THR A 266 11.15 7.45 12.19
N GLU A 267 9.84 7.36 12.39
CA GLU A 267 8.98 8.49 12.71
C GLU A 267 8.73 8.58 14.23
N ASP A 268 8.54 9.79 14.73
CA ASP A 268 8.03 10.01 16.07
C ASP A 268 6.53 9.67 16.11
N ILE A 269 6.18 8.58 16.81
CA ILE A 269 4.80 8.08 16.89
C ILE A 269 3.83 9.15 17.42
N ALA A 270 4.27 10.03 18.33
CA ALA A 270 3.40 11.05 18.92
C ALA A 270 3.01 12.13 17.89
N TYR A 271 3.99 12.60 17.12
CA TYR A 271 3.84 13.78 16.26
C TYR A 271 3.72 13.45 14.77
N PHE A 272 3.98 12.22 14.36
CA PHE A 272 3.86 11.84 12.95
C PHE A 272 2.43 12.03 12.43
N GLU A 273 2.30 12.67 11.27
CA GLU A 273 1.05 12.86 10.54
C GLU A 273 1.22 12.39 9.08
N PRO A 274 0.12 11.94 8.42
CA PRO A 274 0.15 11.67 6.99
C PRO A 274 0.58 12.88 6.18
N PHE A 275 1.19 12.64 5.02
CA PHE A 275 1.54 13.70 4.09
C PHE A 275 0.30 14.18 3.32
N TYR A 276 -0.32 15.24 3.82
CA TYR A 276 -1.45 15.88 3.18
C TYR A 276 -0.95 16.93 2.19
N LEU A 277 -0.89 16.58 0.91
CA LEU A 277 -0.46 17.50 -0.15
C LEU A 277 -1.47 18.63 -0.39
N LYS A 278 -2.72 18.43 0.01
CA LYS A 278 -3.82 19.40 -0.07
C LYS A 278 -4.55 19.50 1.24
N ASP A 279 -5.00 20.71 1.54
CA ASP A 279 -5.89 20.95 2.68
C ASP A 279 -7.24 20.26 2.48
N PHE A 280 -7.84 19.84 3.59
CA PHE A 280 -9.16 19.21 3.57
C PHE A 280 -10.24 20.21 3.18
N VAL A 281 -10.83 20.06 1.98
CA VAL A 281 -11.95 20.87 1.53
C VAL A 281 -13.27 20.22 1.96
N VAL A 282 -13.97 20.85 2.90
CA VAL A 282 -15.31 20.42 3.33
C VAL A 282 -16.30 20.61 2.19
N THR A 283 -16.78 19.55 1.58
CA THR A 283 -17.86 19.60 0.62
C THR A 283 -19.19 19.66 1.37
N ARG A 284 -19.84 20.83 1.40
CA ARG A 284 -21.21 20.95 1.96
C ARG A 284 -22.17 20.15 1.08
N SER A 285 -22.91 19.23 1.69
CA SER A 285 -23.98 18.51 0.98
C SER A 285 -25.01 19.50 0.44
N LYS A 286 -25.28 19.45 -0.87
CA LYS A 286 -26.34 20.23 -1.50
C LYS A 286 -27.73 19.61 -1.31
N LYS A 287 -27.84 18.46 -0.66
CA LYS A 287 -29.13 17.88 -0.32
C LYS A 287 -29.75 18.70 0.81
N LYS A 288 -30.84 19.43 0.49
CA LYS A 288 -31.76 19.94 1.51
C LYS A 288 -32.34 18.74 2.23
N LEU A 289 -32.26 18.73 3.56
CA LEU A 289 -32.75 17.66 4.42
C LEU A 289 -34.28 17.69 4.60
N PHE A 290 -34.95 18.67 3.96
CA PHE A 290 -36.42 18.79 3.93
C PHE A 290 -36.86 19.53 2.66
#